data_7f48afda84b90323b2eddbdfad920125
#
_entry.id   7f48afda84b90323b2eddbdfad920125
#
_cell.length_a   1.000
_cell.length_b   1.000
_cell.length_c   1.000
_cell.angle_alpha   90.00
_cell.angle_beta   90.00
_cell.angle_gamma   90.00
#
_symmetry.space_group_name_H-M   'P 1'
#
loop_
_entity.id
_entity.type
_entity.pdbx_description
1 polymer ?
#
loop_
_entity_poly.entity_id
_entity_poly.type
_entity_poly.pdbx_seq_one_letter_code
_entity_poly.pdbx_strand_id
1 'polypeptide(L)'
;MSTYDFDKELERLEVYEDYVENLPENLYPIQDWDMQISMPEWMLERLIPARSIGMLFGPSNSGKSHWICDFVASMLCGEDHWQGRPLEHGDVVMFSEAQGHILARLKAYIEHRARPKTNALYALPTKALETSEVESLGEWMKKLPRPPKMMIFDTLATMFSFEENDNKEASKLIKRIEDCLVPNLDPNGCIVIVHHTSKASEGRSARGASALIGNIDWSVNVQWEKEIEKTVAKWDKDRWRLVDESPQWAGQGHRVPVNFTNGQADVMILEWEEFSEEAVEVAKELRKEAEIDAMKAKVAEAVRNAKKPIYVHTNSRARIPSGLVAFKLSELLSNTKLLPAMYEYIKDHFATEAVFTPKGVECGFYVVAAEFP
;
A
#
# COMPACT_ATOMS: atom_id res chain seq x y z
N MET A 1 -35.96 34.42 -22.35
CA MET A 1 -36.46 33.06 -22.04
C MET A 1 -36.73 32.41 -23.38
N SER A 2 -35.91 31.47 -23.79
CA SER A 2 -36.13 30.68 -25.00
C SER A 2 -37.28 29.72 -24.70
N THR A 3 -38.36 29.83 -25.42
CA THR A 3 -39.45 28.84 -25.39
C THR A 3 -38.89 27.54 -25.91
N TYR A 4 -38.90 26.51 -25.06
CA TYR A 4 -38.54 25.14 -25.40
C TYR A 4 -39.53 24.66 -26.48
N ASP A 5 -38.98 24.30 -27.66
CA ASP A 5 -39.77 23.89 -28.81
C ASP A 5 -40.03 22.38 -28.73
N PHE A 6 -41.14 22.01 -28.10
CA PHE A 6 -41.57 20.64 -27.86
C PHE A 6 -41.76 19.84 -29.15
N ASP A 7 -42.23 20.50 -30.23
CA ASP A 7 -42.50 19.81 -31.49
C ASP A 7 -41.19 19.36 -32.18
N LYS A 8 -40.15 20.18 -32.06
CA LYS A 8 -38.81 19.85 -32.55
C LYS A 8 -38.16 18.72 -31.79
N GLU A 9 -38.49 18.55 -30.53
CA GLU A 9 -37.99 17.45 -29.69
C GLU A 9 -38.72 16.14 -30.00
N LEU A 10 -40.03 16.22 -30.34
CA LEU A 10 -40.80 15.05 -30.79
C LEU A 10 -40.30 14.54 -32.16
N GLU A 11 -40.06 15.46 -33.13
CA GLU A 11 -39.40 15.06 -34.39
C GLU A 11 -38.03 14.41 -34.20
N ARG A 12 -37.25 14.83 -33.21
CA ARG A 12 -35.97 14.20 -32.83
C ARG A 12 -36.17 12.81 -32.22
N LEU A 13 -37.23 12.61 -31.46
CA LEU A 13 -37.55 11.33 -30.85
C LEU A 13 -38.02 10.31 -31.90
N GLU A 14 -38.83 10.71 -32.89
CA GLU A 14 -39.23 9.83 -34.00
C GLU A 14 -38.04 9.41 -34.87
N VAL A 15 -37.12 10.34 -35.17
CA VAL A 15 -35.85 9.99 -35.86
C VAL A 15 -34.95 9.08 -35.00
N TYR A 16 -35.08 9.22 -33.68
CA TYR A 16 -34.32 8.40 -32.74
C TYR A 16 -34.85 6.98 -32.64
N GLU A 17 -36.17 6.78 -32.67
CA GLU A 17 -36.79 5.44 -32.71
C GLU A 17 -36.35 4.63 -33.95
N ASP A 18 -36.34 5.25 -35.12
CA ASP A 18 -35.86 4.65 -36.37
C ASP A 18 -34.34 4.34 -36.31
N TYR A 19 -33.56 5.13 -35.57
CA TYR A 19 -32.13 4.89 -35.37
C TYR A 19 -31.89 3.74 -34.38
N VAL A 20 -32.72 3.61 -33.36
CA VAL A 20 -32.63 2.57 -32.33
C VAL A 20 -32.93 1.17 -32.88
N GLU A 21 -33.90 1.05 -33.78
CA GLU A 21 -34.23 -0.26 -34.43
C GLU A 21 -33.05 -0.81 -35.27
N ASN A 22 -32.11 0.05 -35.67
CA ASN A 22 -30.95 -0.33 -36.50
C ASN A 22 -29.63 -0.37 -35.71
N LEU A 23 -29.66 -0.24 -34.37
CA LEU A 23 -28.45 -0.36 -33.57
C LEU A 23 -27.96 -1.82 -33.46
N PRO A 24 -26.63 -2.05 -33.36
CA PRO A 24 -26.11 -3.38 -33.02
C PRO A 24 -26.73 -3.87 -31.70
N GLU A 25 -26.97 -5.20 -31.59
CA GLU A 25 -27.60 -5.83 -30.43
C GLU A 25 -26.94 -5.53 -29.06
N ASN A 26 -25.70 -5.03 -29.07
CA ASN A 26 -24.95 -4.65 -27.85
C ASN A 26 -24.97 -3.15 -27.54
N LEU A 27 -25.74 -2.35 -28.28
CA LEU A 27 -25.96 -0.93 -28.00
C LEU A 27 -27.38 -0.71 -27.46
N TYR A 28 -27.48 0.08 -26.42
CA TYR A 28 -28.76 0.40 -25.78
C TYR A 28 -29.10 1.87 -25.94
N PRO A 29 -30.37 2.17 -26.27
CA PRO A 29 -30.86 3.54 -26.29
C PRO A 29 -30.70 4.22 -24.93
N ILE A 30 -30.41 5.50 -24.93
CA ILE A 30 -30.20 6.24 -23.67
C ILE A 30 -31.48 6.30 -22.81
N GLN A 31 -32.66 6.16 -23.41
CA GLN A 31 -33.94 6.13 -22.70
C GLN A 31 -34.12 4.87 -21.84
N ASP A 32 -33.49 3.77 -22.22
CA ASP A 32 -33.62 2.48 -21.54
C ASP A 32 -32.46 2.16 -20.60
N TRP A 33 -31.49 3.08 -20.49
CA TRP A 33 -30.27 2.84 -19.73
C TRP A 33 -30.52 2.64 -18.23
N ASP A 34 -31.46 3.38 -17.65
CA ASP A 34 -31.81 3.34 -16.23
C ASP A 34 -32.45 2.00 -15.80
N MET A 35 -33.12 1.31 -16.73
CA MET A 35 -33.69 0.00 -16.49
C MET A 35 -32.64 -1.13 -16.54
N GLN A 36 -31.48 -0.84 -17.10
CA GLN A 36 -30.41 -1.85 -17.32
C GLN A 36 -29.19 -1.65 -16.45
N ILE A 37 -29.10 -0.54 -15.72
CA ILE A 37 -28.02 -0.30 -14.78
C ILE A 37 -28.32 -1.06 -13.49
N SER A 38 -27.50 -2.06 -13.20
CA SER A 38 -27.48 -2.75 -11.93
C SER A 38 -26.23 -2.37 -11.13
N MET A 39 -26.31 -2.52 -9.82
CA MET A 39 -25.10 -2.48 -8.99
C MET A 39 -24.13 -3.55 -9.48
N PRO A 40 -22.83 -3.28 -9.47
CA PRO A 40 -21.83 -4.28 -9.81
C PRO A 40 -21.93 -5.47 -8.85
N GLU A 41 -21.72 -6.66 -9.37
CA GLU A 41 -21.42 -7.82 -8.54
C GLU A 41 -20.02 -7.65 -7.96
N TRP A 42 -19.77 -8.26 -6.81
CA TRP A 42 -18.53 -8.07 -6.06
C TRP A 42 -17.81 -9.39 -5.83
N MET A 43 -16.52 -9.38 -5.96
CA MET A 43 -15.65 -10.41 -5.43
C MET A 43 -15.35 -10.15 -3.95
N LEU A 44 -15.05 -8.92 -3.58
CA LEU A 44 -14.98 -8.43 -2.21
C LEU A 44 -15.91 -7.22 -2.10
N GLU A 45 -16.91 -7.32 -1.23
CA GLU A 45 -18.02 -6.37 -1.18
C GLU A 45 -17.54 -4.91 -1.10
N ARG A 46 -18.04 -4.09 -2.05
CA ARG A 46 -17.77 -2.66 -2.22
C ARG A 46 -16.31 -2.28 -2.46
N LEU A 47 -15.41 -3.24 -2.65
CA LEU A 47 -14.00 -2.97 -2.92
C LEU A 47 -13.54 -3.57 -4.25
N ILE A 48 -13.71 -4.88 -4.44
CA ILE A 48 -13.27 -5.56 -5.65
C ILE A 48 -14.50 -5.92 -6.50
N PRO A 49 -14.78 -5.16 -7.56
CA PRO A 49 -15.84 -5.51 -8.49
C PRO A 49 -15.55 -6.84 -9.18
N ALA A 50 -16.61 -7.58 -9.49
CA ALA A 50 -16.55 -8.73 -10.37
C ALA A 50 -16.04 -8.33 -11.76
N ARG A 51 -15.35 -9.24 -12.44
CA ARG A 51 -14.81 -9.06 -13.80
C ARG A 51 -13.90 -7.86 -13.97
N SER A 52 -13.22 -7.46 -12.89
CA SER A 52 -12.34 -6.28 -12.87
C SER A 52 -10.86 -6.64 -12.95
N ILE A 53 -10.06 -5.64 -13.30
CA ILE A 53 -8.60 -5.70 -13.25
C ILE A 53 -8.13 -4.72 -12.20
N GLY A 54 -7.44 -5.23 -11.17
CA GLY A 54 -6.86 -4.42 -10.12
C GLY A 54 -5.34 -4.46 -10.08
N MET A 55 -4.75 -3.52 -9.36
CA MET A 55 -3.31 -3.43 -9.20
C MET A 55 -2.91 -3.30 -7.73
N LEU A 56 -1.99 -4.15 -7.33
CA LEU A 56 -1.28 -4.02 -6.07
C LEU A 56 0.11 -3.46 -6.34
N PHE A 57 0.40 -2.25 -5.87
CA PHE A 57 1.65 -1.59 -6.18
C PHE A 57 2.36 -1.04 -4.92
N GLY A 58 3.65 -0.81 -5.03
CA GLY A 58 4.48 -0.29 -3.94
C GLY A 58 5.95 -0.63 -4.13
N PRO A 59 6.85 -0.11 -3.28
CA PRO A 59 8.27 -0.41 -3.33
C PRO A 59 8.58 -1.90 -3.20
N SER A 60 9.74 -2.34 -3.64
CA SER A 60 10.24 -3.69 -3.35
C SER A 60 10.29 -3.89 -1.83
N ASN A 61 9.94 -5.11 -1.38
CA ASN A 61 9.91 -5.48 0.04
C ASN A 61 8.90 -4.69 0.91
N SER A 62 7.92 -4.02 0.31
CA SER A 62 6.90 -3.28 1.06
C SER A 62 5.79 -4.14 1.67
N GLY A 63 5.77 -5.46 1.44
CA GLY A 63 4.73 -6.35 1.98
C GLY A 63 3.63 -6.73 0.99
N LYS A 64 3.70 -6.34 -0.29
CA LYS A 64 2.70 -6.70 -1.33
C LYS A 64 2.39 -8.20 -1.37
N SER A 65 3.43 -9.03 -1.39
CA SER A 65 3.26 -10.49 -1.42
C SER A 65 2.62 -11.03 -0.14
N HIS A 66 2.76 -10.36 1.01
CA HIS A 66 2.06 -10.72 2.24
C HIS A 66 0.57 -10.42 2.14
N TRP A 67 0.21 -9.24 1.63
CA TRP A 67 -1.18 -8.87 1.41
C TRP A 67 -1.89 -9.86 0.49
N ILE A 68 -1.25 -10.21 -0.65
CA ILE A 68 -1.78 -11.22 -1.58
C ILE A 68 -1.89 -12.59 -0.94
N CYS A 69 -0.86 -13.05 -0.23
CA CYS A 69 -0.88 -14.39 0.41
C CYS A 69 -1.99 -14.49 1.46
N ASP A 70 -2.24 -13.42 2.23
CA ASP A 70 -3.33 -13.36 3.19
C ASP A 70 -4.69 -13.48 2.49
N PHE A 71 -4.92 -12.67 1.47
CA PHE A 71 -6.15 -12.68 0.69
C PHE A 71 -6.39 -14.02 -0.03
N VAL A 72 -5.37 -14.56 -0.69
CA VAL A 72 -5.43 -15.87 -1.38
C VAL A 72 -5.67 -17.00 -0.38
N ALA A 73 -5.06 -16.94 0.82
CA ALA A 73 -5.30 -17.96 1.84
C ALA A 73 -6.77 -18.00 2.28
N SER A 74 -7.41 -16.82 2.45
CA SER A 74 -8.85 -16.74 2.73
C SER A 74 -9.68 -17.40 1.64
N MET A 75 -9.38 -17.11 0.38
CA MET A 75 -10.07 -17.73 -0.76
C MET A 75 -9.89 -19.26 -0.80
N LEU A 76 -8.66 -19.74 -0.61
CA LEU A 76 -8.35 -21.17 -0.64
C LEU A 76 -8.98 -21.94 0.53
N CYS A 77 -9.14 -21.29 1.69
CA CYS A 77 -9.77 -21.85 2.87
C CYS A 77 -11.31 -21.73 2.85
N GLY A 78 -11.88 -21.12 1.82
CA GLY A 78 -13.33 -20.95 1.69
C GLY A 78 -13.91 -20.05 2.78
N GLU A 79 -13.22 -18.95 3.10
CA GLU A 79 -13.74 -17.96 4.05
C GLU A 79 -14.75 -17.06 3.36
N ASP A 80 -15.91 -16.85 4.00
CA ASP A 80 -16.99 -16.01 3.47
C ASP A 80 -16.72 -14.50 3.68
N HIS A 81 -15.66 -14.17 4.41
CA HIS A 81 -15.27 -12.79 4.70
C HIS A 81 -13.75 -12.62 4.68
N TRP A 82 -13.30 -11.44 4.26
CA TRP A 82 -11.93 -10.96 4.42
C TRP A 82 -11.93 -9.53 4.92
N GLN A 83 -11.20 -9.26 6.00
CA GLN A 83 -11.16 -7.94 6.66
C GLN A 83 -12.58 -7.38 6.96
N GLY A 84 -13.46 -8.26 7.49
CA GLY A 84 -14.83 -7.91 7.84
C GLY A 84 -15.81 -7.74 6.68
N ARG A 85 -15.37 -7.91 5.43
CA ARG A 85 -16.21 -7.75 4.22
C ARG A 85 -16.54 -9.11 3.59
N PRO A 86 -17.78 -9.32 3.12
CA PRO A 86 -18.15 -10.49 2.37
C PRO A 86 -17.22 -10.75 1.18
N LEU A 87 -16.75 -11.98 1.05
CA LEU A 87 -15.78 -12.45 0.07
C LEU A 87 -16.35 -13.62 -0.75
N GLU A 88 -16.34 -13.49 -2.05
CA GLU A 88 -16.57 -14.59 -2.99
C GLU A 88 -15.28 -15.39 -3.16
N HIS A 89 -15.23 -16.59 -2.61
CA HIS A 89 -14.04 -17.45 -2.65
C HIS A 89 -14.09 -18.48 -3.80
N GLY A 90 -12.95 -19.03 -4.19
CA GLY A 90 -12.84 -20.01 -5.27
C GLY A 90 -11.42 -20.33 -5.66
N ASP A 91 -11.26 -20.99 -6.81
CA ASP A 91 -9.95 -21.39 -7.34
C ASP A 91 -9.11 -20.17 -7.73
N VAL A 92 -7.81 -20.28 -7.51
CA VAL A 92 -6.84 -19.21 -7.80
C VAL A 92 -5.77 -19.68 -8.78
N VAL A 93 -5.49 -18.86 -9.78
CA VAL A 93 -4.32 -19.01 -10.67
C VAL A 93 -3.32 -17.93 -10.31
N MET A 94 -2.08 -18.31 -10.03
CA MET A 94 -1.02 -17.37 -9.66
C MET A 94 0.23 -17.63 -10.49
N PHE A 95 0.68 -16.61 -11.19
CA PHE A 95 1.99 -16.56 -11.83
C PHE A 95 2.94 -15.77 -10.95
N SER A 96 4.06 -16.38 -10.55
CA SER A 96 5.07 -15.70 -9.72
C SER A 96 6.47 -16.15 -10.07
N GLU A 97 7.39 -15.19 -10.16
CA GLU A 97 8.81 -15.44 -10.35
C GLU A 97 9.42 -16.14 -9.12
N ALA A 98 8.98 -15.76 -7.93
CA ALA A 98 9.51 -16.27 -6.65
C ALA A 98 8.64 -17.39 -6.06
N GLN A 99 8.21 -18.37 -6.87
CA GLN A 99 7.27 -19.42 -6.48
C GLN A 99 7.57 -20.06 -5.11
N GLY A 100 8.81 -20.46 -4.85
CA GLY A 100 9.17 -21.10 -3.58
C GLY A 100 8.88 -20.23 -2.36
N HIS A 101 9.20 -18.96 -2.44
CA HIS A 101 8.95 -18.00 -1.35
C HIS A 101 7.46 -17.68 -1.18
N ILE A 102 6.75 -17.51 -2.28
CA ILE A 102 5.29 -17.25 -2.27
C ILE A 102 4.56 -18.45 -1.68
N LEU A 103 4.85 -19.65 -2.13
CA LEU A 103 4.22 -20.87 -1.64
C LEU A 103 4.50 -21.14 -0.16
N ALA A 104 5.73 -20.83 0.32
CA ALA A 104 6.07 -20.94 1.73
C ALA A 104 5.24 -19.95 2.58
N ARG A 105 5.12 -18.70 2.15
CA ARG A 105 4.27 -17.70 2.82
C ARG A 105 2.80 -18.10 2.79
N LEU A 106 2.30 -18.48 1.64
CA LEU A 106 0.91 -18.91 1.51
C LEU A 106 0.59 -20.10 2.41
N LYS A 107 1.51 -21.06 2.49
CA LYS A 107 1.39 -22.20 3.42
C LYS A 107 1.32 -21.71 4.87
N ALA A 108 2.16 -20.75 5.27
CA ALA A 108 2.12 -20.15 6.61
C ALA A 108 0.77 -19.51 6.92
N TYR A 109 0.21 -18.74 5.98
CA TYR A 109 -1.11 -18.12 6.14
C TYR A 109 -2.24 -19.17 6.26
N ILE A 110 -2.18 -20.26 5.48
CA ILE A 110 -3.17 -21.35 5.54
C ILE A 110 -3.06 -22.11 6.87
N GLU A 111 -1.85 -22.45 7.32
CA GLU A 111 -1.63 -23.13 8.59
C GLU A 111 -2.06 -22.24 9.78
N HIS A 112 -1.78 -20.95 9.71
CA HIS A 112 -2.20 -19.98 10.74
C HIS A 112 -3.73 -19.90 10.88
N ARG A 113 -4.47 -19.99 9.77
CA ARG A 113 -5.94 -20.01 9.79
C ARG A 113 -6.53 -21.28 10.39
N ALA A 114 -5.74 -22.36 10.48
CA ALA A 114 -6.16 -23.69 10.98
C ALA A 114 -7.45 -24.22 10.30
N ARG A 115 -7.64 -23.91 9.03
CA ARG A 115 -8.79 -24.33 8.20
C ARG A 115 -8.32 -25.21 7.04
N PRO A 116 -9.12 -26.21 6.63
CA PRO A 116 -8.82 -27.00 5.46
C PRO A 116 -8.95 -26.15 4.19
N LYS A 117 -8.14 -26.46 3.17
CA LYS A 117 -8.33 -25.90 1.84
C LYS A 117 -9.55 -26.54 1.17
N THR A 118 -10.42 -25.71 0.62
CA THR A 118 -11.62 -26.12 -0.12
C THR A 118 -11.50 -25.82 -1.62
N ASN A 119 -10.60 -24.93 -2.00
CA ASN A 119 -10.39 -24.47 -3.37
C ASN A 119 -8.97 -24.77 -3.86
N ALA A 120 -8.80 -24.82 -5.19
CA ALA A 120 -7.53 -25.14 -5.81
C ALA A 120 -6.66 -23.91 -6.04
N LEU A 121 -5.33 -24.12 -5.92
CA LEU A 121 -4.32 -23.17 -6.35
C LEU A 121 -3.53 -23.76 -7.52
N TYR A 122 -3.51 -23.04 -8.63
CA TYR A 122 -2.67 -23.31 -9.78
C TYR A 122 -1.51 -22.31 -9.77
N ALA A 123 -0.40 -22.70 -9.12
CA ALA A 123 0.80 -21.86 -9.05
C ALA A 123 1.74 -22.19 -10.22
N LEU A 124 2.04 -21.20 -11.04
CA LEU A 124 2.80 -21.33 -12.28
C LEU A 124 4.00 -20.38 -12.27
N PRO A 125 5.15 -20.79 -12.88
CA PRO A 125 6.27 -19.89 -13.06
C PRO A 125 5.88 -18.77 -14.03
N THR A 126 6.42 -17.58 -13.81
CA THR A 126 6.34 -16.52 -14.81
C THR A 126 7.15 -16.93 -16.05
N LYS A 127 6.59 -16.64 -17.20
CA LYS A 127 7.27 -16.72 -18.48
C LYS A 127 6.91 -15.44 -19.21
N ALA A 128 7.92 -14.69 -19.64
CA ALA A 128 7.68 -13.49 -20.42
C ALA A 128 6.84 -13.84 -21.66
N LEU A 129 5.60 -13.37 -21.68
CA LEU A 129 4.67 -13.52 -22.78
C LEU A 129 4.64 -12.21 -23.58
N GLU A 130 4.61 -12.35 -24.90
CA GLU A 130 4.27 -11.24 -25.76
C GLU A 130 2.77 -10.90 -25.63
N THR A 131 2.40 -9.66 -25.86
CA THR A 131 1.00 -9.22 -25.82
C THR A 131 0.09 -10.06 -26.71
N SER A 132 0.62 -10.58 -27.82
CA SER A 132 -0.08 -11.49 -28.73
C SER A 132 -0.36 -12.89 -28.15
N GLU A 133 0.39 -13.32 -27.13
CA GLU A 133 0.24 -14.64 -26.51
C GLU A 133 -0.81 -14.67 -25.39
N VAL A 134 -1.34 -13.51 -24.96
CA VAL A 134 -2.38 -13.40 -23.93
C VAL A 134 -3.63 -14.23 -24.30
N GLU A 135 -3.98 -14.29 -25.57
CA GLU A 135 -5.08 -15.10 -26.09
C GLU A 135 -4.89 -16.60 -25.81
N SER A 136 -3.66 -17.11 -26.01
CA SER A 136 -3.32 -18.49 -25.72
C SER A 136 -3.48 -18.82 -24.21
N LEU A 137 -3.23 -17.86 -23.34
CA LEU A 137 -3.49 -18.00 -21.91
C LEU A 137 -4.99 -18.09 -21.62
N GLY A 138 -5.81 -17.31 -22.31
CA GLY A 138 -7.27 -17.40 -22.23
C GLY A 138 -7.78 -18.78 -22.66
N GLU A 139 -7.26 -19.33 -23.77
CA GLU A 139 -7.61 -20.68 -24.22
C GLU A 139 -7.14 -21.78 -23.23
N TRP A 140 -6.01 -21.55 -22.55
CA TRP A 140 -5.57 -22.45 -21.49
C TRP A 140 -6.52 -22.41 -20.27
N MET A 141 -7.02 -21.24 -19.89
CA MET A 141 -7.97 -21.10 -18.77
C MET A 141 -9.24 -21.92 -18.97
N LYS A 142 -9.75 -21.99 -20.20
CA LYS A 142 -10.94 -22.81 -20.57
C LYS A 142 -10.76 -24.31 -20.28
N LYS A 143 -9.52 -24.78 -20.14
CA LYS A 143 -9.20 -26.19 -19.85
C LYS A 143 -9.14 -26.49 -18.36
N LEU A 144 -9.22 -25.47 -17.49
CA LEU A 144 -9.26 -25.67 -16.05
C LEU A 144 -10.58 -26.38 -15.65
N PRO A 145 -10.57 -27.21 -14.61
CA PRO A 145 -11.77 -27.90 -14.14
C PRO A 145 -12.91 -26.95 -13.72
N ARG A 146 -12.56 -25.77 -13.24
CA ARG A 146 -13.47 -24.68 -12.89
C ARG A 146 -12.85 -23.35 -13.32
N PRO A 147 -13.64 -22.36 -13.76
CA PRO A 147 -13.17 -21.02 -14.00
C PRO A 147 -12.53 -20.46 -12.70
N PRO A 148 -11.34 -19.87 -12.77
CA PRO A 148 -10.72 -19.32 -11.58
C PRO A 148 -11.45 -18.07 -11.10
N LYS A 149 -11.60 -17.94 -9.78
CA LYS A 149 -12.15 -16.76 -9.13
C LYS A 149 -11.13 -15.60 -9.12
N MET A 150 -9.84 -15.92 -9.08
CA MET A 150 -8.77 -14.92 -9.13
C MET A 150 -7.60 -15.38 -10.01
N MET A 151 -7.08 -14.45 -10.81
CA MET A 151 -5.82 -14.63 -11.52
C MET A 151 -4.84 -13.55 -11.09
N ILE A 152 -3.61 -13.92 -10.77
CA ILE A 152 -2.59 -13.03 -10.22
C ILE A 152 -1.32 -13.08 -11.09
N PHE A 153 -0.81 -11.89 -11.44
CA PHE A 153 0.47 -11.72 -12.13
C PHE A 153 1.47 -11.02 -11.19
N ASP A 154 2.39 -11.75 -10.60
CA ASP A 154 3.43 -11.25 -9.68
C ASP A 154 4.83 -11.50 -10.24
N THR A 155 5.40 -10.56 -10.99
CA THR A 155 4.90 -9.20 -11.30
C THR A 155 4.49 -9.07 -12.76
N LEU A 156 3.81 -7.94 -13.12
CA LEU A 156 3.45 -7.65 -14.51
C LEU A 156 4.68 -7.65 -15.44
N ALA A 157 5.76 -7.01 -15.00
CA ALA A 157 7.01 -6.88 -15.77
C ALA A 157 7.74 -8.21 -16.01
N THR A 158 7.54 -9.21 -15.15
CA THR A 158 8.15 -10.55 -15.36
C THR A 158 7.26 -11.49 -16.15
N MET A 159 5.97 -11.15 -16.24
CA MET A 159 4.98 -11.94 -16.97
C MET A 159 4.82 -11.53 -18.43
N PHE A 160 4.97 -10.24 -18.73
CA PHE A 160 4.74 -9.69 -20.07
C PHE A 160 5.91 -8.85 -20.56
N SER A 161 6.26 -9.06 -21.85
CA SER A 161 7.23 -8.23 -22.55
C SER A 161 6.53 -6.99 -23.13
N PHE A 162 6.73 -5.82 -22.51
CA PHE A 162 6.24 -4.54 -23.01
C PHE A 162 7.07 -3.38 -22.45
N GLU A 163 7.06 -2.25 -23.15
CA GLU A 163 7.72 -1.03 -22.67
C GLU A 163 6.86 -0.34 -21.60
N GLU A 164 7.26 -0.50 -20.32
CA GLU A 164 6.50 0.03 -19.16
C GLU A 164 6.22 1.54 -19.23
N ASN A 165 7.10 2.31 -19.89
CA ASN A 165 6.95 3.77 -20.01
C ASN A 165 6.17 4.19 -21.26
N ASP A 166 5.77 3.26 -22.13
CA ASP A 166 4.93 3.55 -23.28
C ASP A 166 3.45 3.36 -22.95
N ASN A 167 2.74 4.49 -22.85
CA ASN A 167 1.30 4.51 -22.56
C ASN A 167 0.48 3.70 -23.56
N LYS A 168 0.89 3.64 -24.82
CA LYS A 168 0.16 2.93 -25.87
C LYS A 168 0.33 1.43 -25.73
N GLU A 169 1.54 0.95 -25.44
CA GLU A 169 1.79 -0.47 -25.19
C GLU A 169 1.12 -0.94 -23.92
N ALA A 170 1.23 -0.15 -22.83
CA ALA A 170 0.56 -0.45 -21.58
C ALA A 170 -0.97 -0.56 -21.73
N SER A 171 -1.61 0.41 -22.42
CA SER A 171 -3.06 0.37 -22.68
C SER A 171 -3.44 -0.84 -23.53
N LYS A 172 -2.65 -1.17 -24.55
CA LYS A 172 -2.88 -2.32 -25.42
C LYS A 172 -2.79 -3.64 -24.65
N LEU A 173 -1.82 -3.77 -23.74
CA LEU A 173 -1.68 -4.96 -22.91
C LEU A 173 -2.88 -5.12 -21.97
N ILE A 174 -3.26 -4.07 -21.23
CA ILE A 174 -4.41 -4.14 -20.32
C ILE A 174 -5.70 -4.48 -21.08
N LYS A 175 -5.92 -3.84 -22.24
CA LYS A 175 -7.08 -4.15 -23.08
C LYS A 175 -7.07 -5.63 -23.54
N ARG A 176 -5.91 -6.17 -23.90
CA ARG A 176 -5.80 -7.57 -24.30
C ARG A 176 -6.07 -8.53 -23.12
N ILE A 177 -5.59 -8.18 -21.93
CA ILE A 177 -5.90 -8.92 -20.70
C ILE A 177 -7.42 -8.90 -20.45
N GLU A 178 -8.04 -7.74 -20.55
CA GLU A 178 -9.49 -7.57 -20.40
C GLU A 178 -10.26 -8.46 -21.38
N ASP A 179 -9.94 -8.35 -22.68
CA ASP A 179 -10.69 -9.03 -23.75
C ASP A 179 -10.50 -10.56 -23.74
N CYS A 180 -9.30 -11.04 -23.36
CA CYS A 180 -8.96 -12.47 -23.51
C CYS A 180 -9.05 -13.26 -22.20
N LEU A 181 -8.84 -12.63 -21.04
CA LEU A 181 -8.76 -13.36 -19.76
C LEU A 181 -9.99 -13.15 -18.89
N VAL A 182 -10.51 -11.92 -18.77
CA VAL A 182 -11.68 -11.62 -17.94
C VAL A 182 -12.91 -12.46 -18.30
N PRO A 183 -13.24 -12.74 -19.60
CA PRO A 183 -14.36 -13.59 -19.96
C PRO A 183 -14.23 -15.05 -19.50
N ASN A 184 -13.01 -15.50 -19.18
CA ASN A 184 -12.72 -16.87 -18.77
C ASN A 184 -12.59 -17.04 -17.25
N LEU A 185 -12.80 -15.96 -16.48
CA LEU A 185 -12.94 -16.01 -15.02
C LEU A 185 -14.32 -16.53 -14.62
N ASP A 186 -14.43 -16.93 -13.36
CA ASP A 186 -15.74 -17.07 -12.70
C ASP A 186 -16.51 -15.72 -12.82
N PRO A 187 -17.86 -15.72 -12.92
CA PRO A 187 -18.64 -14.49 -13.02
C PRO A 187 -18.28 -13.41 -11.99
N ASN A 188 -17.96 -13.80 -10.77
CA ASN A 188 -17.55 -12.88 -9.69
C ASN A 188 -16.01 -12.79 -9.53
N GLY A 189 -15.25 -13.24 -10.52
CA GLY A 189 -13.78 -13.27 -10.47
C GLY A 189 -13.13 -11.96 -10.84
N CYS A 190 -11.83 -11.82 -10.52
CA CYS A 190 -11.01 -10.66 -10.88
C CYS A 190 -9.58 -11.05 -11.28
N ILE A 191 -8.86 -10.09 -11.89
CA ILE A 191 -7.43 -10.17 -12.17
C ILE A 191 -6.69 -9.19 -11.27
N VAL A 192 -5.60 -9.64 -10.65
CA VAL A 192 -4.72 -8.81 -9.83
C VAL A 192 -3.33 -8.73 -10.45
N ILE A 193 -2.88 -7.53 -10.70
CA ILE A 193 -1.55 -7.23 -11.22
C ILE A 193 -0.68 -6.69 -10.09
N VAL A 194 0.46 -7.33 -9.84
CA VAL A 194 1.45 -6.79 -8.92
C VAL A 194 2.47 -5.96 -9.68
N HIS A 195 2.72 -4.75 -9.21
CA HIS A 195 3.61 -3.82 -9.88
C HIS A 195 4.51 -3.06 -8.89
N HIS A 196 5.68 -2.63 -9.34
CA HIS A 196 6.61 -1.86 -8.53
C HIS A 196 6.41 -0.36 -8.74
N THR A 197 6.63 0.42 -7.67
CA THR A 197 6.70 1.89 -7.79
C THR A 197 8.03 2.34 -8.36
N SER A 198 8.06 3.51 -8.99
CA SER A 198 9.30 4.14 -9.39
C SER A 198 10.09 4.63 -8.17
N LYS A 199 11.42 4.56 -8.22
CA LYS A 199 12.29 5.11 -7.16
C LYS A 199 12.10 6.62 -6.98
N ALA A 200 11.73 7.32 -8.05
CA ALA A 200 11.55 8.78 -8.05
C ALA A 200 10.23 9.22 -7.39
N SER A 201 9.26 8.34 -7.23
CA SER A 201 7.94 8.66 -6.66
C SER A 201 7.84 8.44 -5.15
N GLU A 202 8.93 8.07 -4.49
CA GLU A 202 8.94 7.73 -3.05
C GLU A 202 7.84 6.70 -2.65
N GLY A 203 7.47 5.82 -3.57
CA GLY A 203 6.42 4.83 -3.35
C GLY A 203 4.99 5.30 -3.60
N ARG A 204 4.77 6.57 -3.96
CA ARG A 204 3.43 7.17 -4.09
C ARG A 204 2.75 6.94 -5.43
N SER A 205 3.45 6.50 -6.45
CA SER A 205 2.87 6.18 -7.75
C SER A 205 3.47 4.92 -8.35
N ALA A 206 2.67 4.17 -9.09
CA ALA A 206 3.14 3.01 -9.84
C ALA A 206 4.22 3.43 -10.85
N ARG A 207 5.19 2.55 -11.08
CA ARG A 207 6.24 2.75 -12.08
C ARG A 207 5.64 2.64 -13.49
N GLY A 208 6.16 3.42 -14.44
CA GLY A 208 5.80 3.31 -15.85
C GLY A 208 4.66 4.21 -16.27
N ALA A 209 3.96 3.81 -17.32
CA ALA A 209 2.98 4.61 -18.00
C ALA A 209 1.75 4.91 -17.15
N SER A 210 1.31 6.15 -17.12
CA SER A 210 0.05 6.56 -16.48
C SER A 210 -1.17 5.79 -17.01
N ALA A 211 -1.07 5.24 -18.22
CA ALA A 211 -2.08 4.36 -18.81
C ALA A 211 -2.30 3.06 -18.03
N LEU A 212 -1.30 2.51 -17.33
CA LEU A 212 -1.52 1.35 -16.48
C LEU A 212 -2.56 1.67 -15.39
N ILE A 213 -2.32 2.75 -14.65
CA ILE A 213 -3.26 3.19 -13.60
C ILE A 213 -4.59 3.64 -14.22
N GLY A 214 -4.57 4.30 -15.38
CA GLY A 214 -5.77 4.78 -16.07
C GLY A 214 -6.75 3.67 -16.43
N ASN A 215 -6.24 2.51 -16.86
CA ASN A 215 -7.02 1.42 -17.45
C ASN A 215 -7.42 0.29 -16.50
N ILE A 216 -6.98 0.31 -15.25
CA ILE A 216 -7.44 -0.63 -14.21
C ILE A 216 -8.65 -0.09 -13.46
N ASP A 217 -9.38 -0.97 -12.76
CA ASP A 217 -10.61 -0.63 -12.06
C ASP A 217 -10.36 -0.19 -10.63
N TRP A 218 -9.43 -0.83 -9.94
CA TRP A 218 -9.07 -0.55 -8.56
C TRP A 218 -7.58 -0.71 -8.31
N SER A 219 -7.06 -0.05 -7.28
CA SER A 219 -5.68 -0.26 -6.87
C SER A 219 -5.47 -0.14 -5.36
N VAL A 220 -4.45 -0.86 -4.88
CA VAL A 220 -3.98 -0.82 -3.50
C VAL A 220 -2.50 -0.46 -3.49
N ASN A 221 -2.15 0.59 -2.77
CA ASN A 221 -0.76 0.95 -2.50
C ASN A 221 -0.28 0.28 -1.22
N VAL A 222 0.81 -0.46 -1.29
CA VAL A 222 1.41 -1.13 -0.12
C VAL A 222 2.79 -0.57 0.12
N GLN A 223 3.00 0.00 1.32
CA GLN A 223 4.27 0.60 1.69
C GLN A 223 4.59 0.39 3.17
N TRP A 224 5.87 0.45 3.49
CA TRP A 224 6.34 0.44 4.88
C TRP A 224 6.28 1.85 5.44
N GLU A 225 5.46 2.05 6.46
CA GLU A 225 5.37 3.31 7.20
C GLU A 225 6.35 3.28 8.37
N LYS A 226 7.41 4.05 8.21
CA LYS A 226 8.51 4.08 9.20
C LYS A 226 8.07 4.63 10.55
N GLU A 227 7.16 5.58 10.53
CA GLU A 227 6.68 6.28 11.72
C GLU A 227 5.94 5.36 12.68
N ILE A 228 5.23 4.37 12.16
CA ILE A 228 4.45 3.40 12.95
C ILE A 228 5.07 1.99 12.94
N GLU A 229 6.16 1.79 12.20
CA GLU A 229 6.85 0.49 12.05
C GLU A 229 5.92 -0.65 11.60
N LYS A 230 4.99 -0.32 10.68
CA LYS A 230 4.05 -1.28 10.08
C LYS A 230 4.05 -1.20 8.57
N THR A 231 3.69 -2.29 7.92
CA THR A 231 3.28 -2.25 6.52
C THR A 231 1.86 -1.71 6.44
N VAL A 232 1.65 -0.70 5.61
CA VAL A 232 0.31 -0.14 5.38
C VAL A 232 -0.13 -0.46 3.95
N ALA A 233 -1.32 -1.01 3.81
CA ALA A 233 -2.01 -1.20 2.54
C ALA A 233 -3.16 -0.22 2.47
N LYS A 234 -3.09 0.73 1.54
CA LYS A 234 -4.10 1.77 1.35
C LYS A 234 -4.82 1.56 0.02
N TRP A 235 -6.15 1.58 0.05
CA TRP A 235 -6.96 1.62 -1.16
C TRP A 235 -6.74 2.96 -1.87
N ASP A 236 -6.23 2.93 -3.10
CA ASP A 236 -5.75 4.12 -3.80
C ASP A 236 -6.69 4.54 -4.94
N LYS A 237 -7.21 3.56 -5.70
CA LYS A 237 -8.15 3.81 -6.79
C LYS A 237 -9.40 2.96 -6.64
N ASP A 238 -10.55 3.59 -6.80
CA ASP A 238 -11.85 2.97 -6.97
C ASP A 238 -12.58 3.65 -8.14
N ARG A 239 -12.81 2.93 -9.24
CA ARG A 239 -13.52 3.45 -10.40
C ARG A 239 -15.00 3.71 -10.07
N TRP A 240 -15.59 2.91 -9.20
CA TRP A 240 -17.00 3.00 -8.83
C TRP A 240 -17.29 4.03 -7.75
N ARG A 241 -16.28 4.38 -6.95
CA ARG A 241 -16.37 5.35 -5.85
C ARG A 241 -17.54 5.08 -4.89
N LEU A 242 -17.76 3.82 -4.56
CA LEU A 242 -18.85 3.38 -3.69
C LEU A 242 -18.43 3.28 -2.21
N VAL A 243 -17.21 3.64 -1.88
CA VAL A 243 -16.70 3.77 -0.51
C VAL A 243 -16.48 5.23 -0.21
N ASP A 244 -17.09 5.72 0.85
CA ASP A 244 -16.95 7.13 1.27
C ASP A 244 -15.53 7.44 1.72
N GLU A 245 -14.85 6.47 2.35
CA GLU A 245 -13.46 6.56 2.76
C GLU A 245 -12.64 5.40 2.17
N SER A 246 -11.44 5.70 1.69
CA SER A 246 -10.51 4.69 1.20
C SER A 246 -10.02 3.82 2.36
N PRO A 247 -10.37 2.53 2.45
CA PRO A 247 -9.95 1.70 3.56
C PRO A 247 -8.43 1.52 3.57
N GLN A 248 -7.89 1.44 4.77
CA GLN A 248 -6.48 1.19 5.00
C GLN A 248 -6.34 0.05 6.01
N TRP A 249 -5.30 -0.75 5.83
CA TRP A 249 -4.96 -1.83 6.75
C TRP A 249 -3.49 -1.73 7.13
N ALA A 250 -3.21 -1.93 8.41
CA ALA A 250 -1.85 -2.04 8.91
C ALA A 250 -1.52 -3.50 9.19
N GLY A 251 -0.39 -3.96 8.66
CA GLY A 251 0.10 -5.32 8.83
C GLY A 251 1.12 -5.41 9.95
N GLN A 252 0.81 -6.17 11.01
CA GLN A 252 1.74 -6.48 12.08
C GLN A 252 2.41 -7.84 11.81
N GLY A 253 3.75 -7.85 11.78
CA GLY A 253 4.51 -9.06 11.51
C GLY A 253 4.60 -9.98 12.72
N HIS A 254 4.40 -11.28 12.51
CA HIS A 254 4.77 -12.35 13.44
C HIS A 254 5.24 -13.60 12.71
N ARG A 255 5.85 -14.52 13.44
CA ARG A 255 6.42 -15.76 12.87
C ARG A 255 5.52 -16.95 13.17
N VAL A 256 5.27 -17.75 12.15
CA VAL A 256 4.48 -18.98 12.22
C VAL A 256 5.38 -20.17 11.89
N PRO A 257 5.43 -21.20 12.71
CA PRO A 257 6.16 -22.42 12.39
C PRO A 257 5.47 -23.18 11.25
N VAL A 258 6.21 -23.47 10.18
CA VAL A 258 5.70 -24.13 8.98
C VAL A 258 6.47 -25.42 8.75
N ASN A 259 5.77 -26.52 8.56
CA ASN A 259 6.34 -27.81 8.23
C ASN A 259 6.55 -27.94 6.71
N PHE A 260 7.78 -28.14 6.30
CA PHE A 260 8.19 -28.46 4.93
C PHE A 260 8.53 -29.95 4.80
N THR A 261 8.65 -30.42 3.58
CA THR A 261 9.02 -31.82 3.31
C THR A 261 10.40 -32.21 3.86
N ASN A 262 11.30 -31.26 4.04
CA ASN A 262 12.69 -31.44 4.47
C ASN A 262 12.99 -30.77 5.83
N GLY A 263 11.98 -30.37 6.61
CA GLY A 263 12.16 -29.76 7.93
C GLY A 263 11.09 -28.77 8.30
N GLN A 264 11.36 -28.03 9.37
CA GLN A 264 10.48 -26.96 9.88
C GLN A 264 11.23 -25.63 9.88
N ALA A 265 10.53 -24.53 9.58
CA ALA A 265 11.07 -23.20 9.69
C ALA A 265 9.98 -22.19 10.07
N ASP A 266 10.37 -21.14 10.76
CA ASP A 266 9.48 -20.02 11.06
C ASP A 266 9.36 -19.10 9.84
N VAL A 267 8.14 -18.92 9.36
CA VAL A 267 7.82 -18.05 8.23
C VAL A 267 7.11 -16.80 8.75
N MET A 268 7.56 -15.64 8.29
CA MET A 268 6.92 -14.36 8.60
C MET A 268 5.57 -14.26 7.89
N ILE A 269 4.53 -13.88 8.62
CA ILE A 269 3.24 -13.42 8.07
C ILE A 269 2.93 -12.01 8.59
N LEU A 270 1.98 -11.34 7.96
CA LEU A 270 1.42 -10.08 8.45
C LEU A 270 -0.05 -10.30 8.78
N GLU A 271 -0.44 -10.02 10.00
CA GLU A 271 -1.84 -9.88 10.39
C GLU A 271 -2.28 -8.47 10.10
N TRP A 272 -3.37 -8.34 9.36
CA TRP A 272 -3.90 -7.05 8.92
C TRP A 272 -5.06 -6.62 9.81
N GLU A 273 -5.04 -5.38 10.22
CA GLU A 273 -6.12 -4.71 10.94
C GLU A 273 -6.53 -3.44 10.20
N GLU A 274 -7.80 -3.10 10.22
CA GLU A 274 -8.28 -1.84 9.66
C GLU A 274 -7.67 -0.67 10.43
N PHE A 275 -7.25 0.37 9.71
CA PHE A 275 -6.42 1.41 10.27
C PHE A 275 -6.87 2.78 9.75
N SER A 276 -7.32 3.67 10.65
CA SER A 276 -7.75 5.02 10.28
C SER A 276 -6.57 5.99 10.11
N GLU A 277 -6.75 7.04 9.30
CA GLU A 277 -5.74 8.11 9.18
C GLU A 277 -5.49 8.81 10.52
N GLU A 278 -6.52 8.96 11.37
CA GLU A 278 -6.37 9.49 12.72
C GLU A 278 -5.46 8.62 13.58
N ALA A 279 -5.59 7.29 13.51
CA ALA A 279 -4.71 6.38 14.23
C ALA A 279 -3.25 6.48 13.77
N VAL A 280 -3.01 6.78 12.47
CA VAL A 280 -1.66 7.08 11.96
C VAL A 280 -1.09 8.34 12.59
N GLU A 281 -1.86 9.42 12.63
CA GLU A 281 -1.39 10.69 13.22
C GLU A 281 -1.15 10.54 14.73
N VAL A 282 -2.04 9.89 15.46
CA VAL A 282 -1.84 9.58 16.89
C VAL A 282 -0.58 8.75 17.11
N ALA A 283 -0.36 7.71 16.31
CA ALA A 283 0.84 6.89 16.41
C ALA A 283 2.13 7.68 16.10
N LYS A 284 2.09 8.59 15.14
CA LYS A 284 3.22 9.49 14.84
C LYS A 284 3.51 10.45 15.99
N GLU A 285 2.48 11.02 16.61
CA GLU A 285 2.62 11.90 17.77
C GLU A 285 3.22 11.16 18.97
N LEU A 286 2.66 10.00 19.32
CA LEU A 286 3.18 9.16 20.41
C LEU A 286 4.64 8.74 20.20
N ARG A 287 5.01 8.39 18.95
CA ARG A 287 6.39 8.05 18.63
C ARG A 287 7.30 9.25 18.77
N LYS A 288 6.89 10.42 18.31
CA LYS A 288 7.63 11.66 18.45
C LYS A 288 7.87 12.02 19.92
N GLU A 289 6.84 11.85 20.74
CA GLU A 289 6.95 12.04 22.19
C GLU A 289 7.93 11.04 22.82
N ALA A 290 7.82 9.75 22.47
CA ALA A 290 8.73 8.72 22.96
C ALA A 290 10.19 8.96 22.50
N GLU A 291 10.41 9.45 21.28
CA GLU A 291 11.74 9.85 20.79
C GLU A 291 12.30 11.02 21.58
N ILE A 292 11.47 12.02 21.86
CA ILE A 292 11.84 13.17 22.72
C ILE A 292 12.21 12.69 24.12
N ASP A 293 11.41 11.82 24.73
CA ASP A 293 11.67 11.33 26.10
C ASP A 293 12.92 10.44 26.17
N ALA A 294 13.16 9.60 25.17
CA ALA A 294 14.40 8.85 25.05
C ALA A 294 15.63 9.76 24.92
N MET A 295 15.49 10.87 24.20
CA MET A 295 16.55 11.87 24.09
C MET A 295 16.78 12.63 25.39
N LYS A 296 15.72 13.03 26.08
CA LYS A 296 15.82 13.66 27.42
C LYS A 296 16.57 12.74 28.39
N ALA A 297 16.26 11.44 28.40
CA ALA A 297 16.95 10.46 29.23
C ALA A 297 18.45 10.37 28.91
N LYS A 298 18.83 10.31 27.63
CA LYS A 298 20.24 10.31 27.17
C LYS A 298 20.97 11.60 27.57
N VAL A 299 20.34 12.74 27.39
CA VAL A 299 20.89 14.03 27.78
C VAL A 299 21.08 14.10 29.30
N ALA A 300 20.09 13.70 30.08
CA ALA A 300 20.17 13.66 31.53
C ALA A 300 21.31 12.74 32.02
N GLU A 301 21.46 11.58 31.44
CA GLU A 301 22.54 10.64 31.73
C GLU A 301 23.93 11.25 31.40
N ALA A 302 24.07 11.86 30.23
CA ALA A 302 25.32 12.51 29.83
C ALA A 302 25.70 13.68 30.75
N VAL A 303 24.72 14.47 31.18
CA VAL A 303 24.92 15.58 32.16
C VAL A 303 25.34 15.02 33.51
N ARG A 304 24.67 13.99 34.02
CA ARG A 304 25.00 13.35 35.33
C ARG A 304 26.41 12.74 35.34
N ASN A 305 26.83 12.14 34.23
CA ASN A 305 28.14 11.49 34.13
C ASN A 305 29.27 12.46 33.86
N ALA A 306 29.00 13.72 33.65
CA ALA A 306 29.99 14.72 33.37
C ALA A 306 30.83 15.07 34.62
N LYS A 307 32.15 14.83 34.55
CA LYS A 307 33.09 15.13 35.64
C LYS A 307 33.51 16.60 35.73
N LYS A 308 33.02 17.46 34.83
CA LYS A 308 33.33 18.89 34.73
C LYS A 308 32.11 19.65 34.22
N PRO A 309 31.97 20.96 34.50
CA PRO A 309 30.89 21.76 33.94
C PRO A 309 30.85 21.64 32.43
N ILE A 310 29.64 21.38 31.91
CA ILE A 310 29.39 21.18 30.49
C ILE A 310 28.95 22.51 29.88
N TYR A 311 29.61 22.93 28.81
CA TYR A 311 29.15 24.04 28.02
C TYR A 311 28.30 23.59 26.84
N VAL A 312 27.06 24.03 26.81
CA VAL A 312 26.11 23.74 25.73
C VAL A 312 26.12 24.90 24.74
N HIS A 313 26.51 24.59 23.53
CA HIS A 313 26.63 25.56 22.46
C HIS A 313 25.28 25.75 21.76
N THR A 314 24.71 26.94 21.83
CA THR A 314 23.51 27.30 21.06
C THR A 314 23.84 27.96 19.72
N ASN A 315 25.11 28.43 19.56
CA ASN A 315 25.57 29.05 18.33
C ASN A 315 26.98 28.53 17.96
N SER A 316 27.07 27.85 16.80
CA SER A 316 28.30 27.19 16.31
C SER A 316 29.50 28.14 16.06
N ARG A 317 29.31 29.46 16.09
CA ARG A 317 30.35 30.48 15.84
C ARG A 317 30.97 31.08 17.11
N ALA A 318 30.43 30.73 18.27
CA ALA A 318 30.94 31.27 19.51
C ALA A 318 32.18 30.49 19.99
N ARG A 319 33.15 31.21 20.57
CA ARG A 319 34.40 30.65 21.12
C ARG A 319 34.09 30.04 22.50
N ILE A 320 34.45 28.77 22.68
CA ILE A 320 34.30 28.10 23.99
C ILE A 320 35.15 28.83 25.04
N PRO A 321 34.56 29.19 26.19
CA PRO A 321 35.33 29.78 27.28
C PRO A 321 36.43 28.82 27.74
N SER A 322 37.61 29.39 28.13
CA SER A 322 38.74 28.60 28.60
C SER A 322 38.38 27.83 29.88
N GLY A 323 38.69 26.54 29.93
CA GLY A 323 38.44 25.69 31.10
C GLY A 323 37.11 24.91 31.08
N LEU A 324 36.24 25.12 30.06
CA LEU A 324 35.01 24.35 29.85
C LEU A 324 35.21 23.31 28.78
N VAL A 325 34.51 22.18 28.93
CA VAL A 325 34.43 21.14 27.91
C VAL A 325 33.16 21.39 27.09
N ALA A 326 33.29 21.52 25.77
CA ALA A 326 32.15 21.64 24.89
C ALA A 326 31.32 20.36 24.87
N PHE A 327 30.05 20.49 25.18
CA PHE A 327 29.09 19.43 25.04
C PHE A 327 28.30 19.66 23.76
N LYS A 328 28.57 18.84 22.76
CA LYS A 328 27.87 18.94 21.50
C LYS A 328 26.65 18.02 21.51
N LEU A 329 25.51 18.60 21.85
CA LEU A 329 24.23 17.89 21.76
C LEU A 329 24.03 17.23 20.40
N SER A 330 24.51 17.82 19.31
CA SER A 330 24.45 17.25 17.97
C SER A 330 25.20 15.93 17.80
N GLU A 331 26.13 15.61 18.67
CA GLU A 331 26.84 14.31 18.66
C GLU A 331 26.06 13.22 19.40
N LEU A 332 25.15 13.60 20.28
CA LEU A 332 24.26 12.67 21.00
C LEU A 332 22.94 12.44 20.28
N LEU A 333 22.53 13.37 19.41
CA LEU A 333 21.23 13.36 18.78
C LEU A 333 21.31 12.83 17.36
N SER A 334 20.57 11.77 17.09
CA SER A 334 20.36 11.28 15.73
C SER A 334 19.52 12.24 14.88
N ASN A 335 18.74 13.13 15.52
CA ASN A 335 17.84 14.08 14.88
C ASN A 335 18.13 15.52 15.37
N THR A 336 18.84 16.29 14.57
CA THR A 336 19.21 17.67 14.91
C THR A 336 18.04 18.65 14.96
N LYS A 337 16.85 18.29 14.42
CA LYS A 337 15.64 19.12 14.50
C LYS A 337 15.11 19.25 15.93
N LEU A 338 15.49 18.36 16.83
CA LEU A 338 15.08 18.38 18.24
C LEU A 338 16.04 19.17 19.14
N LEU A 339 17.10 19.74 18.60
CA LEU A 339 18.06 20.55 19.38
C LEU A 339 17.42 21.67 20.21
N PRO A 340 16.45 22.46 19.67
CA PRO A 340 15.81 23.51 20.48
C PRO A 340 15.06 22.97 21.69
N ALA A 341 14.31 21.89 21.52
CA ALA A 341 13.58 21.26 22.61
C ALA A 341 14.51 20.70 23.69
N MET A 342 15.68 20.17 23.31
CA MET A 342 16.67 19.68 24.27
C MET A 342 17.37 20.81 25.00
N TYR A 343 17.60 21.97 24.38
CA TYR A 343 18.14 23.16 25.06
C TYR A 343 17.17 23.65 26.15
N GLU A 344 15.88 23.75 25.85
CA GLU A 344 14.87 24.14 26.84
C GLU A 344 14.76 23.09 27.95
N TYR A 345 14.74 21.80 27.61
CA TYR A 345 14.73 20.72 28.61
C TYR A 345 15.91 20.84 29.59
N ILE A 346 17.13 21.10 29.12
CA ILE A 346 18.30 21.25 29.98
C ILE A 346 18.14 22.48 30.89
N LYS A 347 17.67 23.61 30.34
CA LYS A 347 17.43 24.83 31.14
C LYS A 347 16.41 24.64 32.24
N ASP A 348 15.36 23.87 31.96
CA ASP A 348 14.25 23.63 32.90
C ASP A 348 14.60 22.62 33.99
N HIS A 349 15.48 21.68 33.73
CA HIS A 349 15.75 20.57 34.65
C HIS A 349 17.14 20.57 35.30
N PHE A 350 18.02 21.45 34.87
CA PHE A 350 19.37 21.58 35.41
C PHE A 350 19.69 23.04 35.71
N ALA A 351 20.49 23.27 36.74
CA ALA A 351 21.00 24.62 37.00
C ALA A 351 21.93 25.06 35.85
N THR A 352 21.58 26.14 35.18
CA THR A 352 22.32 26.65 34.02
C THR A 352 22.65 28.11 34.18
N GLU A 353 23.79 28.52 33.65
CA GLU A 353 24.21 29.93 33.54
C GLU A 353 24.45 30.30 32.09
N ALA A 354 23.81 31.38 31.63
CA ALA A 354 23.94 31.84 30.26
C ALA A 354 25.32 32.45 30.01
N VAL A 355 25.87 32.20 28.84
CA VAL A 355 27.13 32.74 28.38
C VAL A 355 26.86 33.74 27.26
N PHE A 356 27.36 34.94 27.41
CA PHE A 356 27.19 36.04 26.46
C PHE A 356 28.49 36.37 25.72
N THR A 357 28.35 36.75 24.47
CA THR A 357 29.45 37.33 23.70
C THR A 357 29.83 38.70 24.26
N PRO A 358 31.03 39.26 23.94
CA PRO A 358 31.39 40.64 24.31
C PRO A 358 30.41 41.72 23.83
N LYS A 359 29.55 41.37 22.87
CA LYS A 359 28.47 42.22 22.35
C LYS A 359 27.11 42.01 23.03
N GLY A 360 27.07 41.24 24.12
CA GLY A 360 25.83 40.99 24.87
C GLY A 360 24.85 40.01 24.22
N VAL A 361 25.28 39.23 23.21
CA VAL A 361 24.42 38.20 22.57
C VAL A 361 24.66 36.87 23.26
N GLU A 362 23.61 36.22 23.72
CA GLU A 362 23.67 34.85 24.28
C GLU A 362 24.22 33.88 23.23
N CYS A 363 25.27 33.15 23.56
CA CYS A 363 25.94 32.23 22.67
C CYS A 363 25.89 30.77 23.15
N GLY A 364 25.38 30.53 24.32
CA GLY A 364 25.27 29.25 24.96
C GLY A 364 25.03 29.37 26.44
N PHE A 365 25.01 28.26 27.11
CA PHE A 365 24.94 28.19 28.57
C PHE A 365 25.79 27.01 29.05
N TYR A 366 26.25 27.06 30.28
CA TYR A 366 26.86 25.92 30.91
C TYR A 366 25.96 25.38 32.00
N VAL A 367 26.00 24.06 32.14
CA VAL A 367 25.32 23.37 33.22
C VAL A 367 26.23 23.44 34.42
N VAL A 368 25.79 24.13 35.46
CA VAL A 368 26.48 24.14 36.74
C VAL A 368 26.36 22.77 37.35
N ALA A 369 27.48 22.14 37.70
CA ALA A 369 27.45 20.86 38.42
C ALA A 369 26.80 21.11 39.79
N ALA A 370 25.51 21.14 39.83
CA ALA A 370 24.77 21.15 41.07
C ALA A 370 24.76 19.72 41.62
N GLU A 371 24.86 19.61 42.90
CA GLU A 371 24.58 18.42 43.67
C GLU A 371 23.26 17.84 43.15
N PHE A 372 23.35 16.75 42.38
CA PHE A 372 22.17 16.00 41.98
C PHE A 372 21.67 15.28 43.20
N PRO A 373 20.35 15.40 43.56
CA PRO A 373 19.77 14.67 44.68
C PRO A 373 19.88 13.15 44.48
#